data_b143754333822dfac8713bcfcdea7331
#
_entry.id   b143754333822dfac8713bcfcdea7331
#
_cell.length_a   1.000
_cell.length_b   1.000
_cell.length_c   1.000
_cell.angle_alpha   90.00
_cell.angle_beta   90.00
_cell.angle_gamma   90.00
#
_symmetry.space_group_name_H-M   'P 1'
#
loop_
_entity.id
_entity.type
_entity.pdbx_description
1 polymer ?
#
loop_
_entity_poly.entity_id
_entity_poly.type
_entity_poly.pdbx_seq_one_letter_code
_entity_poly.pdbx_strand_id
1 'polypeptide(L)'
;MAPTERQRLLARRIGTILEQAHYRRASIDDRMSVDIYQHYIDSLDSQRSYFLASDIAEFDAWKARFDDMIRSGDVEPAFLMYARFQQRNRERIQYARDLLAKEPDWTVKESFEFDREKAPWPATAAELNELWRKRVKSDGLSLVIAGKTWAEATETLKQRYERVQKRADQVTGDEVFENLMNAYARTFDPHSNYFSARNSEEYRIQMSLSYEGIGATLQTEDDYASIVNLLPGGPAAVAGSQNQPTLNIKDRITAIAQGKDGAFEDVIGWRLDDVVQKIRGKGGTVVRFHVLPAGATPGSQEKTVEL
;
A
#
# COMPACT_ATOMS: atom_id res chain seq x y z
N MET A 1 -14.66 7.36 -3.26
CA MET A 1 -13.61 8.21 -2.65
C MET A 1 -13.53 9.47 -3.47
N ALA A 2 -13.45 10.67 -2.85
CA ALA A 2 -13.39 11.96 -3.55
C ALA A 2 -12.32 12.84 -2.87
N PRO A 3 -11.74 13.83 -3.61
CA PRO A 3 -10.75 14.74 -3.02
C PRO A 3 -11.40 15.68 -2.01
N THR A 4 -10.68 15.96 -0.94
CA THR A 4 -11.07 16.94 0.08
C THR A 4 -10.71 18.37 -0.37
N GLU A 5 -11.34 19.38 0.23
CA GLU A 5 -10.99 20.80 -0.03
C GLU A 5 -9.52 21.10 0.31
N ARG A 6 -8.98 20.45 1.33
CA ARG A 6 -7.56 20.56 1.66
C ARG A 6 -6.67 20.05 0.53
N GLN A 7 -6.99 18.91 -0.06
CA GLN A 7 -6.23 18.35 -1.19
C GLN A 7 -6.33 19.24 -2.44
N ARG A 8 -7.52 19.79 -2.72
CA ARG A 8 -7.72 20.77 -3.80
C ARG A 8 -6.82 22.01 -3.61
N LEU A 9 -6.79 22.56 -2.40
CA LEU A 9 -5.92 23.70 -2.07
C LEU A 9 -4.42 23.33 -2.17
N LEU A 10 -4.04 22.13 -1.70
CA LEU A 10 -2.66 21.66 -1.78
C LEU A 10 -2.22 21.47 -3.23
N ALA A 11 -3.06 20.92 -4.12
CA ALA A 11 -2.74 20.79 -5.55
C ALA A 11 -2.33 22.12 -6.16
N ARG A 12 -3.13 23.17 -5.94
CA ARG A 12 -2.84 24.54 -6.42
C ARG A 12 -1.52 25.08 -5.89
N ARG A 13 -1.27 24.89 -4.58
CA ARG A 13 -0.04 25.38 -3.94
C ARG A 13 1.19 24.64 -4.43
N ILE A 14 1.12 23.31 -4.53
CA ILE A 14 2.21 22.47 -5.05
C ILE A 14 2.50 22.84 -6.51
N GLY A 15 1.45 23.01 -7.33
CA GLY A 15 1.58 23.48 -8.72
C GLY A 15 2.36 24.78 -8.78
N THR A 16 1.95 25.80 -8.03
CA THR A 16 2.63 27.10 -7.97
C THR A 16 4.09 26.97 -7.50
N ILE A 17 4.36 26.16 -6.46
CA ILE A 17 5.72 26.00 -5.93
C ILE A 17 6.63 25.35 -6.97
N LEU A 18 6.18 24.26 -7.63
CA LEU A 18 7.00 23.58 -8.62
C LEU A 18 7.25 24.43 -9.86
N GLU A 19 6.27 25.18 -10.35
CA GLU A 19 6.46 26.10 -11.48
C GLU A 19 7.43 27.27 -11.15
N GLN A 20 7.35 27.83 -9.93
CA GLN A 20 8.09 29.06 -9.59
C GLN A 20 9.42 28.79 -8.89
N ALA A 21 9.49 27.79 -8.02
CA ALA A 21 10.64 27.56 -7.15
C ALA A 21 11.50 26.36 -7.54
N HIS A 22 11.00 25.45 -8.38
CA HIS A 22 11.80 24.33 -8.87
C HIS A 22 12.94 24.84 -9.77
N TYR A 23 14.12 24.21 -9.70
CA TYR A 23 15.31 24.66 -10.43
C TYR A 23 15.11 24.69 -11.97
N ARG A 24 14.26 23.83 -12.52
CA ARG A 24 13.92 23.81 -13.95
C ARG A 24 13.03 24.96 -14.39
N ARG A 25 12.27 25.56 -13.47
CA ARG A 25 11.32 26.66 -13.75
C ARG A 25 10.44 26.39 -14.97
N ALA A 26 10.03 25.13 -15.15
CA ALA A 26 9.17 24.74 -16.26
C ALA A 26 7.72 25.12 -15.94
N SER A 27 7.04 25.72 -16.93
CA SER A 27 5.58 25.90 -16.86
C SER A 27 4.91 24.61 -17.28
N ILE A 28 3.87 24.19 -16.56
CA ILE A 28 3.02 23.08 -16.97
C ILE A 28 2.12 23.52 -18.13
N ASP A 29 2.04 22.65 -19.13
CA ASP A 29 1.23 22.82 -20.34
C ASP A 29 0.58 21.50 -20.73
N ASP A 30 -0.20 21.49 -21.82
CA ASP A 30 -0.85 20.26 -22.34
C ASP A 30 0.13 19.12 -22.58
N ARG A 31 1.36 19.43 -23.01
CA ARG A 31 2.39 18.42 -23.26
C ARG A 31 2.82 17.76 -21.95
N MET A 32 3.06 18.56 -20.92
CA MET A 32 3.41 18.07 -19.60
C MET A 32 2.24 17.33 -18.94
N SER A 33 1.00 17.75 -19.24
CA SER A 33 -0.23 17.04 -18.84
C SER A 33 -0.25 15.60 -19.34
N VAL A 34 0.19 15.35 -20.58
CA VAL A 34 0.29 14.00 -21.14
C VAL A 34 1.28 13.14 -20.34
N ASP A 35 2.41 13.71 -19.95
CA ASP A 35 3.42 13.01 -19.15
C ASP A 35 2.89 12.72 -17.73
N ILE A 36 2.19 13.67 -17.09
CA ILE A 36 1.54 13.48 -15.79
C ILE A 36 0.52 12.34 -15.88
N TYR A 37 -0.34 12.39 -16.88
CA TYR A 37 -1.35 11.35 -17.14
C TYR A 37 -0.71 9.97 -17.27
N GLN A 38 0.34 9.85 -18.08
CA GLN A 38 1.04 8.58 -18.29
C GLN A 38 1.66 8.07 -16.99
N HIS A 39 2.39 8.91 -16.26
CA HIS A 39 2.96 8.54 -14.96
C HIS A 39 1.90 8.11 -13.97
N TYR A 40 0.73 8.76 -13.97
CA TYR A 40 -0.35 8.41 -13.05
C TYR A 40 -0.98 7.06 -13.41
N ILE A 41 -1.27 6.79 -14.69
CA ILE A 41 -1.77 5.49 -15.15
C ILE A 41 -0.75 4.38 -14.84
N ASP A 42 0.52 4.60 -15.14
CA ASP A 42 1.58 3.61 -14.88
C ASP A 42 1.72 3.33 -13.37
N SER A 43 1.46 4.33 -12.50
CA SER A 43 1.43 4.11 -11.05
C SER A 43 0.29 3.21 -10.59
N LEU A 44 -0.82 3.14 -11.34
CA LEU A 44 -1.98 2.30 -11.05
C LEU A 44 -1.86 0.91 -11.68
N ASP A 45 -1.44 0.82 -12.93
CA ASP A 45 -1.40 -0.44 -13.71
C ASP A 45 -0.22 -0.47 -14.69
N SER A 46 1.01 -0.46 -14.19
CA SER A 46 2.22 -0.50 -15.02
C SER A 46 2.30 -1.72 -15.93
N GLN A 47 1.74 -2.86 -15.51
CA GLN A 47 1.77 -4.12 -16.26
C GLN A 47 0.54 -4.33 -17.16
N ARG A 48 -0.35 -3.33 -17.26
CA ARG A 48 -1.54 -3.37 -18.11
C ARG A 48 -2.37 -4.63 -17.93
N SER A 49 -2.63 -4.95 -16.67
CA SER A 49 -3.27 -6.20 -16.24
C SER A 49 -4.60 -6.00 -15.51
N TYR A 50 -5.03 -4.76 -15.32
CA TYR A 50 -6.29 -4.41 -14.67
C TYR A 50 -7.23 -3.64 -15.58
N PHE A 51 -6.77 -2.54 -16.20
CA PHE A 51 -7.59 -1.73 -17.08
C PHE A 51 -7.84 -2.40 -18.42
N LEU A 52 -9.00 -2.09 -18.99
CA LEU A 52 -9.33 -2.35 -20.40
C LEU A 52 -8.97 -1.14 -21.26
N ALA A 53 -8.78 -1.35 -22.56
CA ALA A 53 -8.60 -0.26 -23.52
C ALA A 53 -9.75 0.75 -23.49
N SER A 54 -10.99 0.31 -23.19
CA SER A 54 -12.14 1.19 -23.01
C SER A 54 -12.03 2.09 -21.78
N ASP A 55 -11.42 1.63 -20.68
CA ASP A 55 -11.18 2.48 -19.50
C ASP A 55 -10.17 3.58 -19.85
N ILE A 56 -9.11 3.22 -20.57
CA ILE A 56 -8.09 4.20 -21.03
C ILE A 56 -8.70 5.23 -21.98
N ALA A 57 -9.52 4.80 -22.94
CA ALA A 57 -10.23 5.69 -23.86
C ALA A 57 -11.16 6.68 -23.14
N GLU A 58 -11.81 6.25 -22.04
CA GLU A 58 -12.59 7.13 -21.18
C GLU A 58 -11.69 8.15 -20.46
N PHE A 59 -10.53 7.75 -19.98
CA PHE A 59 -9.57 8.61 -19.28
C PHE A 59 -8.86 9.59 -20.22
N ASP A 60 -8.72 9.27 -21.50
CA ASP A 60 -8.09 10.15 -22.50
C ASP A 60 -8.76 11.52 -22.60
N ALA A 61 -10.02 11.67 -22.16
CA ALA A 61 -10.70 12.95 -22.03
C ALA A 61 -9.98 13.94 -21.07
N TRP A 62 -9.16 13.43 -20.16
CA TRP A 62 -8.41 14.23 -19.18
C TRP A 62 -6.92 14.36 -19.52
N LYS A 63 -6.43 13.64 -20.51
CA LYS A 63 -5.02 13.47 -20.84
C LYS A 63 -4.23 14.78 -21.01
N ALA A 64 -4.82 15.77 -21.69
CA ALA A 64 -4.21 17.06 -21.91
C ALA A 64 -4.71 18.16 -20.95
N ARG A 65 -5.24 17.77 -19.77
CA ARG A 65 -5.90 18.73 -18.86
C ARG A 65 -5.37 18.68 -17.42
N PHE A 66 -4.34 17.90 -17.14
CA PHE A 66 -3.80 17.80 -15.79
C PHE A 66 -3.14 19.09 -15.30
N ASP A 67 -2.59 19.92 -16.19
CA ASP A 67 -2.10 21.25 -15.87
C ASP A 67 -3.24 22.16 -15.36
N ASP A 68 -4.36 22.24 -16.06
CA ASP A 68 -5.55 22.99 -15.67
C ASP A 68 -6.14 22.44 -14.35
N MET A 69 -6.19 21.13 -14.21
CA MET A 69 -6.67 20.47 -12.99
C MET A 69 -5.81 20.80 -11.77
N ILE A 70 -4.50 20.78 -11.91
CA ILE A 70 -3.58 21.13 -10.81
C ILE A 70 -3.71 22.61 -10.47
N ARG A 71 -3.77 23.51 -11.47
CA ARG A 71 -3.93 24.95 -11.26
C ARG A 71 -5.26 25.33 -10.63
N SER A 72 -6.34 24.68 -11.05
CA SER A 72 -7.67 24.90 -10.46
C SER A 72 -7.87 24.19 -9.12
N GLY A 73 -7.09 23.11 -8.86
CA GLY A 73 -7.31 22.20 -7.76
C GLY A 73 -8.42 21.19 -8.01
N ASP A 74 -8.91 21.06 -9.25
CA ASP A 74 -9.87 20.03 -9.62
C ASP A 74 -9.19 18.71 -9.92
N VAL A 75 -8.78 18.02 -8.87
CA VAL A 75 -8.07 16.73 -8.94
C VAL A 75 -9.02 15.53 -8.91
N GLU A 76 -10.33 15.74 -9.02
CA GLU A 76 -11.34 14.68 -9.00
C GLU A 76 -11.12 13.59 -10.06
N PRO A 77 -10.73 13.90 -11.32
CA PRO A 77 -10.45 12.87 -12.32
C PRO A 77 -9.46 11.81 -11.89
N ALA A 78 -8.41 12.16 -11.14
CA ALA A 78 -7.46 11.17 -10.62
C ALA A 78 -8.13 10.21 -9.62
N PHE A 79 -9.05 10.70 -8.80
CA PHE A 79 -9.82 9.85 -7.89
C PHE A 79 -10.81 8.93 -8.63
N LEU A 80 -11.38 9.40 -9.73
CA LEU A 80 -12.25 8.57 -10.59
C LEU A 80 -11.44 7.46 -11.28
N MET A 81 -10.25 7.77 -11.80
CA MET A 81 -9.33 6.76 -12.36
C MET A 81 -8.95 5.73 -11.31
N TYR A 82 -8.63 6.15 -10.08
CA TYR A 82 -8.34 5.25 -8.98
C TYR A 82 -9.55 4.39 -8.60
N ALA A 83 -10.76 4.95 -8.55
CA ALA A 83 -11.99 4.20 -8.28
C ALA A 83 -12.23 3.10 -9.34
N ARG A 84 -11.96 3.40 -10.62
CA ARG A 84 -12.02 2.41 -11.70
C ARG A 84 -10.98 1.31 -11.49
N PHE A 85 -9.74 1.68 -11.11
CA PHE A 85 -8.71 0.70 -10.75
C PHE A 85 -9.16 -0.22 -9.62
N GLN A 86 -9.72 0.32 -8.53
CA GLN A 86 -10.25 -0.50 -7.43
C GLN A 86 -11.34 -1.47 -7.91
N GLN A 87 -12.26 -1.00 -8.75
CA GLN A 87 -13.29 -1.87 -9.33
C GLN A 87 -12.66 -3.01 -10.12
N ARG A 88 -11.74 -2.70 -11.04
CA ARG A 88 -11.05 -3.70 -11.86
C ARG A 88 -10.24 -4.67 -11.01
N ASN A 89 -9.54 -4.17 -9.98
CA ASN A 89 -8.80 -5.03 -9.06
C ASN A 89 -9.72 -6.04 -8.36
N ARG A 90 -10.86 -5.62 -7.84
CA ARG A 90 -11.84 -6.55 -7.22
C ARG A 90 -12.34 -7.59 -8.20
N GLU A 91 -12.72 -7.19 -9.42
CA GLU A 91 -13.14 -8.10 -10.48
C GLU A 91 -12.06 -9.12 -10.81
N ARG A 92 -10.80 -8.69 -10.88
CA ARG A 92 -9.67 -9.57 -11.22
C ARG A 92 -9.31 -10.53 -10.10
N ILE A 93 -9.29 -10.05 -8.86
CA ILE A 93 -9.04 -10.92 -7.71
C ILE A 93 -10.14 -11.95 -7.53
N GLN A 94 -11.41 -11.57 -7.72
CA GLN A 94 -12.50 -12.53 -7.67
C GLN A 94 -12.35 -13.58 -8.78
N TYR A 95 -12.09 -13.16 -10.01
CA TYR A 95 -11.87 -14.09 -11.14
C TYR A 95 -10.68 -15.03 -10.89
N ALA A 96 -9.58 -14.52 -10.34
CA ALA A 96 -8.42 -15.34 -9.98
C ALA A 96 -8.79 -16.41 -8.92
N ARG A 97 -9.58 -16.03 -7.91
CA ARG A 97 -10.06 -16.97 -6.87
C ARG A 97 -10.98 -18.06 -7.45
N ASP A 98 -11.86 -17.69 -8.39
CA ASP A 98 -12.76 -18.64 -9.06
C ASP A 98 -11.97 -19.67 -9.87
N LEU A 99 -10.88 -19.27 -10.50
CA LEU A 99 -9.99 -20.18 -11.24
C LEU A 99 -9.28 -21.20 -10.35
N LEU A 100 -9.06 -20.90 -9.05
CA LEU A 100 -8.42 -21.82 -8.11
C LEU A 100 -9.31 -23.02 -7.73
N ALA A 101 -10.61 -22.98 -8.07
CA ALA A 101 -11.52 -24.09 -7.81
C ALA A 101 -11.19 -25.35 -8.64
N LYS A 102 -10.42 -25.20 -9.72
CA LYS A 102 -10.05 -26.31 -10.60
C LYS A 102 -8.55 -26.27 -10.89
N GLU A 103 -7.90 -27.42 -10.76
CA GLU A 103 -6.50 -27.56 -11.15
C GLU A 103 -6.31 -27.27 -12.64
N PRO A 104 -5.33 -26.44 -13.01
CA PRO A 104 -5.00 -26.20 -14.41
C PRO A 104 -4.48 -27.46 -15.11
N ASP A 105 -4.74 -27.56 -16.40
CA ASP A 105 -4.10 -28.59 -17.21
C ASP A 105 -2.61 -28.22 -17.46
N TRP A 106 -1.71 -28.93 -16.78
CA TRP A 106 -0.29 -28.69 -16.86
C TRP A 106 0.35 -29.21 -18.16
N THR A 107 -0.38 -30.02 -18.94
CA THR A 107 0.12 -30.55 -20.22
C THR A 107 0.03 -29.51 -21.36
N VAL A 108 -0.84 -28.53 -21.21
CA VAL A 108 -1.00 -27.43 -22.17
C VAL A 108 0.22 -26.51 -22.12
N LYS A 109 1.00 -26.52 -23.19
CA LYS A 109 2.17 -25.64 -23.35
C LYS A 109 1.72 -24.26 -23.76
N GLU A 110 1.91 -23.30 -22.89
CA GLU A 110 1.61 -21.88 -23.11
C GLU A 110 2.62 -21.00 -22.36
N SER A 111 2.70 -19.73 -22.71
CA SER A 111 3.58 -18.76 -22.10
C SER A 111 2.79 -17.64 -21.41
N PHE A 112 3.36 -17.11 -20.33
CA PHE A 112 2.92 -15.89 -19.68
C PHE A 112 4.02 -14.85 -19.72
N GLU A 113 3.69 -13.67 -20.23
CA GLU A 113 4.62 -12.54 -20.32
C GLU A 113 4.53 -11.73 -19.02
N PHE A 114 5.64 -11.64 -18.30
CA PHE A 114 5.72 -10.91 -17.03
C PHE A 114 5.92 -9.41 -17.22
N ASP A 115 6.78 -9.02 -18.19
CA ASP A 115 7.00 -7.63 -18.52
C ASP A 115 6.00 -7.17 -19.59
N ARG A 116 4.98 -6.46 -19.16
CA ARG A 116 3.90 -5.98 -20.00
C ARG A 116 3.79 -4.45 -20.06
N GLU A 117 4.81 -3.73 -19.61
CA GLU A 117 4.78 -2.24 -19.59
C GLU A 117 4.47 -1.64 -20.97
N LYS A 118 4.91 -2.31 -22.05
CA LYS A 118 4.70 -1.87 -23.44
C LYS A 118 3.63 -2.67 -24.20
N ALA A 119 2.99 -3.64 -23.56
CA ALA A 119 1.92 -4.41 -24.19
C ALA A 119 0.69 -3.53 -24.48
N PRO A 120 -0.16 -3.83 -25.46
CA PRO A 120 -1.44 -3.15 -25.61
C PRO A 120 -2.34 -3.42 -24.38
N TRP A 121 -3.22 -2.47 -24.08
CA TRP A 121 -4.28 -2.71 -23.11
C TRP A 121 -5.25 -3.76 -23.67
N PRO A 122 -5.72 -4.74 -22.84
CA PRO A 122 -6.70 -5.71 -23.29
C PRO A 122 -7.95 -5.02 -23.83
N ALA A 123 -8.34 -5.37 -25.06
CA ALA A 123 -9.47 -4.72 -25.71
C ALA A 123 -10.81 -5.19 -25.13
N THR A 124 -10.86 -6.43 -24.63
CA THR A 124 -12.08 -7.06 -24.14
C THR A 124 -11.88 -7.71 -22.77
N ALA A 125 -13.00 -7.91 -22.06
CA ALA A 125 -12.99 -8.68 -20.82
C ALA A 125 -12.49 -10.13 -21.04
N ALA A 126 -12.73 -10.70 -22.21
CA ALA A 126 -12.26 -12.06 -22.56
C ALA A 126 -10.73 -12.11 -22.66
N GLU A 127 -10.10 -11.13 -23.30
CA GLU A 127 -8.63 -11.02 -23.37
C GLU A 127 -8.02 -10.82 -21.98
N LEU A 128 -8.63 -9.96 -21.17
CA LEU A 128 -8.19 -9.72 -19.80
C LEU A 128 -8.37 -10.97 -18.93
N ASN A 129 -9.45 -11.73 -19.11
CA ASN A 129 -9.69 -13.01 -18.45
C ASN A 129 -8.61 -14.04 -18.84
N GLU A 130 -8.26 -14.12 -20.12
CA GLU A 130 -7.23 -15.04 -20.60
C GLU A 130 -5.86 -14.68 -20.05
N LEU A 131 -5.54 -13.39 -19.96
CA LEU A 131 -4.31 -12.91 -19.31
C LEU A 131 -4.25 -13.37 -17.85
N TRP A 132 -5.33 -13.18 -17.09
CA TRP A 132 -5.39 -13.59 -15.70
C TRP A 132 -5.43 -15.11 -15.51
N ARG A 133 -6.07 -15.84 -16.42
CA ARG A 133 -6.00 -17.31 -16.41
C ARG A 133 -4.56 -17.80 -16.52
N LYS A 134 -3.79 -17.24 -17.45
CA LYS A 134 -2.37 -17.59 -17.63
C LYS A 134 -1.54 -17.17 -16.41
N ARG A 135 -1.82 -16.02 -15.80
CA ARG A 135 -1.17 -15.55 -14.58
C ARG A 135 -1.39 -16.53 -13.42
N VAL A 136 -2.65 -16.89 -13.16
CA VAL A 136 -3.00 -17.83 -12.08
C VAL A 136 -2.34 -19.19 -12.31
N LYS A 137 -2.34 -19.69 -13.56
CA LYS A 137 -1.64 -20.93 -13.92
C LYS A 137 -0.14 -20.83 -13.67
N SER A 138 0.50 -19.72 -14.05
CA SER A 138 1.93 -19.48 -13.83
C SER A 138 2.28 -19.40 -12.33
N ASP A 139 1.45 -18.68 -11.54
CA ASP A 139 1.61 -18.58 -10.08
C ASP A 139 1.49 -19.97 -9.42
N GLY A 140 0.49 -20.77 -9.85
CA GLY A 140 0.29 -22.13 -9.38
C GLY A 140 1.43 -23.08 -9.79
N LEU A 141 1.87 -22.99 -11.06
CA LEU A 141 2.98 -23.80 -11.57
C LEU A 141 4.26 -23.59 -10.74
N SER A 142 4.55 -22.35 -10.40
CA SER A 142 5.72 -22.01 -9.59
C SER A 142 5.71 -22.70 -8.21
N LEU A 143 4.52 -22.85 -7.59
CA LEU A 143 4.36 -23.54 -6.32
C LEU A 143 4.43 -25.06 -6.47
N VAL A 144 3.86 -25.61 -7.54
CA VAL A 144 3.91 -27.06 -7.83
C VAL A 144 5.34 -27.49 -8.14
N ILE A 145 6.10 -26.73 -8.92
CA ILE A 145 7.53 -26.98 -9.17
C ILE A 145 8.34 -26.90 -7.87
N ALA A 146 7.95 -26.05 -6.93
CA ALA A 146 8.54 -25.96 -5.59
C ALA A 146 8.14 -27.13 -4.67
N GLY A 147 7.41 -28.12 -5.15
CA GLY A 147 7.04 -29.36 -4.45
C GLY A 147 5.72 -29.33 -3.72
N LYS A 148 4.88 -28.30 -3.89
CA LYS A 148 3.53 -28.25 -3.29
C LYS A 148 2.53 -29.06 -4.13
N THR A 149 1.58 -29.68 -3.47
CA THR A 149 0.37 -30.21 -4.10
C THR A 149 -0.50 -29.04 -4.59
N TRP A 150 -1.42 -29.30 -5.54
CA TRP A 150 -2.37 -28.26 -5.98
C TRP A 150 -3.23 -27.72 -4.84
N ALA A 151 -3.64 -28.56 -3.90
CA ALA A 151 -4.42 -28.11 -2.73
C ALA A 151 -3.63 -27.10 -1.87
N GLU A 152 -2.37 -27.36 -1.59
CA GLU A 152 -1.49 -26.46 -0.83
C GLU A 152 -1.17 -25.17 -1.62
N ALA A 153 -0.99 -25.29 -2.95
CA ALA A 153 -0.79 -24.15 -3.83
C ALA A 153 -2.04 -23.26 -3.86
N THR A 154 -3.22 -23.86 -3.96
CA THR A 154 -4.51 -23.14 -3.92
C THR A 154 -4.68 -22.33 -2.65
N GLU A 155 -4.42 -22.93 -1.48
CA GLU A 155 -4.50 -22.23 -0.20
C GLU A 155 -3.52 -21.04 -0.14
N THR A 156 -2.28 -21.29 -0.57
CA THR A 156 -1.26 -20.23 -0.64
C THR A 156 -1.69 -19.07 -1.57
N LEU A 157 -2.26 -19.37 -2.74
CA LEU A 157 -2.69 -18.36 -3.71
C LEU A 157 -3.92 -17.59 -3.24
N LYS A 158 -4.89 -18.26 -2.60
CA LYS A 158 -6.03 -17.58 -1.97
C LYS A 158 -5.57 -16.50 -1.00
N GLN A 159 -4.69 -16.86 -0.08
CA GLN A 159 -4.13 -15.92 0.90
C GLN A 159 -3.34 -14.77 0.22
N ARG A 160 -2.61 -15.05 -0.88
CA ARG A 160 -1.91 -14.00 -1.64
C ARG A 160 -2.90 -13.02 -2.27
N TYR A 161 -3.94 -13.52 -2.93
CA TYR A 161 -4.94 -12.67 -3.57
C TYR A 161 -5.79 -11.90 -2.55
N GLU A 162 -6.12 -12.49 -1.40
CA GLU A 162 -6.77 -11.79 -0.29
C GLU A 162 -5.92 -10.64 0.25
N ARG A 163 -4.61 -10.83 0.42
CA ARG A 163 -3.71 -9.75 0.82
C ARG A 163 -3.64 -8.62 -0.22
N VAL A 164 -3.62 -8.96 -1.51
CA VAL A 164 -3.67 -7.95 -2.59
C VAL A 164 -4.96 -7.15 -2.52
N GLN A 165 -6.10 -7.83 -2.35
CA GLN A 165 -7.40 -7.17 -2.22
C GLN A 165 -7.45 -6.27 -0.98
N LYS A 166 -7.08 -6.80 0.17
CA LYS A 166 -7.05 -6.05 1.43
C LYS A 166 -6.20 -4.79 1.33
N ARG A 167 -5.00 -4.88 0.72
CA ARG A 167 -4.13 -3.72 0.51
C ARG A 167 -4.77 -2.67 -0.38
N ALA A 168 -5.43 -3.07 -1.48
CA ALA A 168 -6.12 -2.15 -2.37
C ALA A 168 -7.33 -1.47 -1.69
N ASP A 169 -8.04 -2.19 -0.82
CA ASP A 169 -9.18 -1.65 -0.06
C ASP A 169 -8.76 -0.70 1.06
N GLN A 170 -7.53 -0.81 1.56
CA GLN A 170 -6.98 0.03 2.63
C GLN A 170 -6.38 1.35 2.13
N VAL A 171 -6.25 1.56 0.82
CA VAL A 171 -5.70 2.81 0.27
C VAL A 171 -6.60 3.98 0.63
N THR A 172 -5.99 5.03 1.14
CA THR A 172 -6.65 6.26 1.58
C THR A 172 -6.70 7.33 0.48
N GLY A 173 -7.57 8.34 0.64
CA GLY A 173 -7.61 9.48 -0.27
C GLY A 173 -6.30 10.29 -0.29
N ASP A 174 -5.56 10.30 0.82
CA ASP A 174 -4.26 10.97 0.88
C ASP A 174 -3.20 10.23 0.05
N GLU A 175 -3.24 8.90 -0.01
CA GLU A 175 -2.35 8.11 -0.87
C GLU A 175 -2.70 8.26 -2.35
N VAL A 176 -3.98 8.34 -2.71
CA VAL A 176 -4.39 8.65 -4.09
C VAL A 176 -3.90 10.03 -4.50
N PHE A 177 -4.04 11.03 -3.63
CA PHE A 177 -3.55 12.38 -3.85
C PHE A 177 -2.02 12.42 -3.96
N GLU A 178 -1.31 11.71 -3.07
CA GLU A 178 0.15 11.61 -3.10
C GLU A 178 0.66 10.99 -4.41
N ASN A 179 0.00 9.94 -4.91
CA ASN A 179 0.33 9.34 -6.20
C ASN A 179 0.18 10.33 -7.35
N LEU A 180 -0.90 11.12 -7.37
CA LEU A 180 -1.09 12.16 -8.38
C LEU A 180 0.01 13.24 -8.29
N MET A 181 0.29 13.74 -7.10
CA MET A 181 1.33 14.76 -6.91
C MET A 181 2.72 14.24 -7.25
N ASN A 182 2.99 12.95 -7.04
CA ASN A 182 4.23 12.32 -7.46
C ASN A 182 4.30 12.11 -8.98
N ALA A 183 3.20 11.75 -9.63
CA ALA A 183 3.13 11.73 -11.10
C ALA A 183 3.46 13.12 -11.68
N TYR A 184 2.96 14.18 -11.07
CA TYR A 184 3.26 15.56 -11.43
C TYR A 184 4.72 15.94 -11.14
N ALA A 185 5.22 15.70 -9.93
CA ALA A 185 6.59 16.10 -9.55
C ALA A 185 7.66 15.43 -10.43
N ARG A 186 7.45 14.18 -10.81
CA ARG A 186 8.37 13.43 -11.67
C ARG A 186 8.51 13.99 -13.09
N THR A 187 7.53 14.76 -13.58
CA THR A 187 7.66 15.45 -14.87
C THR A 187 8.68 16.58 -14.84
N PHE A 188 8.93 17.16 -13.66
CA PHE A 188 9.99 18.15 -13.48
C PHE A 188 11.36 17.49 -13.34
N ASP A 189 11.46 16.45 -12.50
CA ASP A 189 12.71 15.81 -12.16
C ASP A 189 12.45 14.41 -11.57
N PRO A 190 13.19 13.36 -11.97
CA PRO A 190 13.00 12.01 -11.44
C PRO A 190 13.27 11.88 -9.93
N HIS A 191 13.96 12.84 -9.32
CA HIS A 191 14.26 12.88 -7.88
C HIS A 191 13.30 13.76 -7.08
N SER A 192 12.41 14.50 -7.75
CA SER A 192 11.41 15.33 -7.08
C SER A 192 10.21 14.49 -6.65
N ASN A 193 9.88 14.54 -5.37
CA ASN A 193 8.76 13.81 -4.79
C ASN A 193 7.93 14.70 -3.86
N TYR A 194 6.64 14.43 -3.86
CA TYR A 194 5.73 14.92 -2.83
C TYR A 194 5.55 13.84 -1.76
N PHE A 195 5.63 14.24 -0.52
CA PHE A 195 5.28 13.39 0.61
C PHE A 195 4.04 13.96 1.31
N SER A 196 3.06 13.11 1.57
CA SER A 196 1.99 13.43 2.52
C SER A 196 2.58 13.78 3.88
N ALA A 197 1.81 14.41 4.76
CA ALA A 197 2.29 14.76 6.10
C ALA A 197 2.84 13.52 6.84
N ARG A 198 2.18 12.38 6.68
CA ARG A 198 2.59 11.09 7.23
C ARG A 198 3.93 10.62 6.67
N ASN A 199 4.07 10.55 5.35
CA ASN A 199 5.30 10.06 4.71
C ASN A 199 6.47 11.04 4.89
N SER A 200 6.19 12.34 5.01
CA SER A 200 7.18 13.36 5.35
C SER A 200 7.77 13.15 6.76
N GLU A 201 6.94 12.76 7.73
CA GLU A 201 7.41 12.42 9.07
C GLU A 201 8.32 11.18 9.05
N GLU A 202 7.92 10.12 8.33
CA GLU A 202 8.75 8.92 8.15
C GLU A 202 10.10 9.26 7.52
N TYR A 203 10.08 10.06 6.44
CA TYR A 203 11.31 10.50 5.76
C TYR A 203 12.21 11.30 6.70
N ARG A 204 11.63 12.22 7.51
CA ARG A 204 12.36 13.01 8.49
C ARG A 204 13.03 12.13 9.55
N ILE A 205 12.33 11.12 10.05
CA ILE A 205 12.86 10.16 11.02
C ILE A 205 14.04 9.38 10.41
N GLN A 206 13.90 8.90 9.18
CA GLN A 206 14.98 8.20 8.49
C GLN A 206 16.23 9.10 8.29
N MET A 207 16.03 10.38 7.96
CA MET A 207 17.12 11.32 7.75
C MET A 207 17.77 11.80 9.05
N SER A 208 17.03 11.88 10.14
CA SER A 208 17.57 12.30 11.45
C SER A 208 18.42 11.23 12.12
N LEU A 209 18.39 9.98 11.63
CA LEU A 209 19.03 8.81 12.24
C LEU A 209 18.66 8.63 13.73
N SER A 210 17.55 9.23 14.16
CA SER A 210 17.04 9.19 15.52
C SER A 210 15.68 8.52 15.51
N TYR A 211 15.58 7.38 16.14
CA TYR A 211 14.33 6.64 16.29
C TYR A 211 13.75 6.85 17.68
N GLU A 212 12.60 7.49 17.74
CA GLU A 212 11.78 7.54 18.96
C GLU A 212 10.73 6.45 18.92
N GLY A 213 10.71 5.58 19.95
CA GLY A 213 9.76 4.46 20.03
C GLY A 213 10.25 3.37 20.98
N ILE A 214 9.52 2.26 21.00
CA ILE A 214 9.74 1.14 21.92
C ILE A 214 10.96 0.27 21.61
N GLY A 215 11.65 0.49 20.49
CA GLY A 215 12.78 -0.34 20.08
C GLY A 215 12.39 -1.74 19.61
N ALA A 216 11.29 -1.88 18.88
CA ALA A 216 10.82 -3.14 18.30
C ALA A 216 10.60 -3.02 16.79
N THR A 217 10.91 -4.08 16.05
CA THR A 217 10.50 -4.25 14.65
C THR A 217 9.20 -5.04 14.59
N LEU A 218 8.25 -4.54 13.83
CA LEU A 218 6.92 -5.13 13.68
C LEU A 218 6.71 -5.64 12.26
N GLN A 219 5.87 -6.67 12.12
CA GLN A 219 5.32 -7.11 10.84
C GLN A 219 3.84 -7.46 11.00
N THR A 220 3.10 -7.45 9.90
CA THR A 220 1.72 -7.95 9.90
C THR A 220 1.73 -9.48 9.79
N GLU A 221 1.09 -10.17 10.72
CA GLU A 221 0.87 -11.60 10.73
C GLU A 221 -0.59 -11.87 11.14
N ASP A 222 -1.37 -12.49 10.27
CA ASP A 222 -2.79 -12.83 10.50
C ASP A 222 -3.61 -11.68 11.15
N ASP A 223 -3.61 -10.51 10.55
CA ASP A 223 -4.30 -9.30 11.05
C ASP A 223 -3.73 -8.68 12.34
N TYR A 224 -2.67 -9.22 12.90
CA TYR A 224 -1.99 -8.66 14.07
C TYR A 224 -0.69 -7.95 13.69
N ALA A 225 -0.32 -6.93 14.45
CA ALA A 225 1.05 -6.43 14.48
C ALA A 225 1.88 -7.34 15.38
N SER A 226 2.76 -8.15 14.79
CA SER A 226 3.61 -9.13 15.48
C SER A 226 5.02 -8.58 15.67
N ILE A 227 5.63 -8.86 16.83
CA ILE A 227 7.02 -8.47 17.13
C ILE A 227 7.99 -9.40 16.42
N VAL A 228 8.84 -8.88 15.55
CA VAL A 228 9.85 -9.65 14.81
C VAL A 228 11.21 -9.60 15.49
N ASN A 229 11.57 -8.42 16.00
CA ASN A 229 12.87 -8.18 16.60
C ASN A 229 12.79 -7.10 17.67
N LEU A 230 13.67 -7.16 18.66
CA LEU A 230 13.87 -6.13 19.67
C LEU A 230 15.27 -5.53 19.49
N LEU A 231 15.35 -4.22 19.39
CA LEU A 231 16.62 -3.51 19.24
C LEU A 231 17.36 -3.46 20.58
N PRO A 232 18.63 -3.89 20.65
CA PRO A 232 19.43 -3.77 21.85
C PRO A 232 19.48 -2.32 22.35
N GLY A 233 19.24 -2.13 23.66
CA GLY A 233 19.21 -0.79 24.27
C GLY A 233 17.87 -0.03 24.08
N GLY A 234 16.93 -0.55 23.30
CA GLY A 234 15.59 0.00 23.21
C GLY A 234 14.74 -0.27 24.45
N PRO A 235 13.68 0.52 24.71
CA PRO A 235 12.82 0.38 25.90
C PRO A 235 12.35 -1.03 26.18
N ALA A 236 11.84 -1.74 25.15
CA ALA A 236 11.36 -3.11 25.29
C ALA A 236 12.49 -4.09 25.71
N ALA A 237 13.67 -3.97 25.12
CA ALA A 237 14.82 -4.82 25.49
C ALA A 237 15.34 -4.51 26.90
N VAL A 238 15.37 -3.23 27.29
CA VAL A 238 15.80 -2.79 28.63
C VAL A 238 14.83 -3.28 29.69
N ALA A 239 13.51 -3.15 29.50
CA ALA A 239 12.49 -3.64 30.43
C ALA A 239 12.65 -5.15 30.66
N GLY A 240 12.85 -5.93 29.57
CA GLY A 240 13.07 -7.38 29.68
C GLY A 240 14.34 -7.74 30.48
N SER A 241 15.44 -6.99 30.33
CA SER A 241 16.66 -7.21 31.08
C SER A 241 16.53 -6.90 32.58
N GLN A 242 15.54 -6.07 32.94
CA GLN A 242 15.21 -5.70 34.33
C GLN A 242 14.10 -6.56 34.95
N ASN A 243 13.72 -7.68 34.30
CA ASN A 243 12.60 -8.55 34.69
C ASN A 243 11.24 -7.82 34.80
N GLN A 244 11.06 -6.73 34.09
CA GLN A 244 9.77 -6.04 33.96
C GLN A 244 8.95 -6.71 32.85
N PRO A 245 7.61 -6.65 32.91
CA PRO A 245 6.77 -7.06 31.79
C PRO A 245 7.19 -6.35 30.51
N THR A 246 7.52 -7.09 29.47
CA THR A 246 7.97 -6.54 28.20
C THR A 246 7.40 -7.33 27.02
N LEU A 247 7.63 -6.81 25.82
CA LEU A 247 7.34 -7.49 24.56
C LEU A 247 8.38 -8.56 24.27
N ASN A 248 7.96 -9.68 23.69
CA ASN A 248 8.84 -10.73 23.22
C ASN A 248 8.65 -10.95 21.72
N ILE A 249 9.63 -11.57 21.07
CA ILE A 249 9.53 -11.96 19.66
C ILE A 249 8.33 -12.89 19.48
N LYS A 250 7.54 -12.68 18.43
CA LYS A 250 6.28 -13.34 18.10
C LYS A 250 5.08 -13.00 19.02
N ASP A 251 5.22 -12.07 19.94
CA ASP A 251 4.05 -11.49 20.58
C ASP A 251 3.21 -10.69 19.57
N ARG A 252 1.89 -10.76 19.70
CA ARG A 252 0.94 -10.08 18.82
C ARG A 252 0.20 -9.00 19.59
N ILE A 253 0.27 -7.78 19.11
CA ILE A 253 -0.39 -6.61 19.72
C ILE A 253 -1.87 -6.65 19.38
N THR A 254 -2.74 -6.59 20.40
CA THR A 254 -4.19 -6.58 20.25
C THR A 254 -4.79 -5.20 20.53
N ALA A 255 -4.24 -4.46 21.50
CA ALA A 255 -4.69 -3.10 21.79
C ALA A 255 -3.53 -2.21 22.27
N ILE A 256 -3.68 -0.90 22.10
CA ILE A 256 -2.70 0.12 22.47
C ILE A 256 -3.38 1.25 23.22
N ALA A 257 -2.72 1.74 24.28
CA ALA A 257 -3.13 2.94 25.01
C ALA A 257 -1.97 3.90 25.16
N GLN A 258 -2.19 5.19 24.94
CA GLN A 258 -1.21 6.25 25.14
C GLN A 258 -1.29 6.80 26.57
N GLY A 259 -0.12 7.01 27.18
CA GLY A 259 -0.01 7.50 28.56
C GLY A 259 -0.46 6.47 29.61
N LYS A 260 -0.35 6.87 30.88
CA LYS A 260 -0.69 5.98 32.02
C LYS A 260 -2.18 5.72 32.15
N ASP A 261 -3.03 6.68 31.79
CA ASP A 261 -4.47 6.65 32.02
C ASP A 261 -5.29 6.58 30.72
N GLY A 262 -4.66 6.50 29.55
CA GLY A 262 -5.35 6.42 28.26
C GLY A 262 -6.19 5.15 28.13
N ALA A 263 -7.31 5.23 27.43
CA ALA A 263 -8.12 4.07 27.10
C ALA A 263 -7.40 3.18 26.07
N PHE A 264 -7.52 1.86 26.23
CA PHE A 264 -7.06 0.92 25.22
C PHE A 264 -7.95 0.98 23.98
N GLU A 265 -7.30 1.01 22.83
CA GLU A 265 -7.92 0.99 21.52
C GLU A 265 -7.50 -0.30 20.82
N ASP A 266 -8.48 -1.08 20.35
CA ASP A 266 -8.25 -2.31 19.61
C ASP A 266 -7.58 -1.99 18.27
N VAL A 267 -6.48 -2.69 17.94
CA VAL A 267 -5.70 -2.47 16.73
C VAL A 267 -5.63 -3.70 15.81
N ILE A 268 -6.42 -4.73 16.11
CA ILE A 268 -6.50 -5.93 15.29
C ILE A 268 -7.04 -5.55 13.90
N GLY A 269 -6.36 -6.00 12.85
CA GLY A 269 -6.76 -5.68 11.48
C GLY A 269 -6.37 -4.30 10.98
N TRP A 270 -5.77 -3.45 11.82
CA TRP A 270 -5.26 -2.15 11.39
C TRP A 270 -4.08 -2.31 10.42
N ARG A 271 -3.84 -1.28 9.63
CA ARG A 271 -2.58 -1.18 8.85
C ARG A 271 -1.41 -1.08 9.83
N LEU A 272 -0.34 -1.78 9.50
CA LEU A 272 0.86 -1.79 10.35
C LEU A 272 1.39 -0.38 10.63
N ASP A 273 1.35 0.49 9.61
CA ASP A 273 1.80 1.88 9.74
C ASP A 273 0.95 2.67 10.73
N ASP A 274 -0.37 2.43 10.79
CA ASP A 274 -1.26 3.09 11.76
C ASP A 274 -0.96 2.61 13.18
N VAL A 275 -0.69 1.30 13.34
CA VAL A 275 -0.24 0.72 14.61
C VAL A 275 1.09 1.33 15.03
N VAL A 276 2.06 1.42 14.12
CA VAL A 276 3.39 2.03 14.40
C VAL A 276 3.25 3.49 14.81
N GLN A 277 2.42 4.28 14.11
CA GLN A 277 2.16 5.67 14.51
C GLN A 277 1.53 5.79 15.90
N LYS A 278 0.62 4.86 16.24
CA LYS A 278 -0.01 4.80 17.56
C LYS A 278 0.98 4.42 18.67
N ILE A 279 2.03 3.66 18.35
CA ILE A 279 3.08 3.25 19.30
C ILE A 279 4.09 4.36 19.54
N ARG A 280 4.42 5.13 18.51
CA ARG A 280 5.45 6.18 18.57
C ARG A 280 5.07 7.29 19.53
N GLY A 281 6.06 7.84 20.18
CA GLY A 281 5.95 8.99 21.08
C GLY A 281 7.32 9.58 21.37
N LYS A 282 7.34 10.78 21.91
CA LYS A 282 8.59 11.42 22.35
C LYS A 282 9.22 10.63 23.49
N GLY A 283 10.55 10.63 23.56
CA GLY A 283 11.28 10.02 24.67
C GLY A 283 10.73 10.47 26.02
N GLY A 284 10.48 9.51 26.93
CA GLY A 284 9.88 9.73 28.25
C GLY A 284 8.35 9.71 28.28
N THR A 285 7.66 9.51 27.15
CA THR A 285 6.22 9.21 27.14
C THR A 285 5.98 7.72 27.38
N VAL A 286 4.80 7.40 27.91
CA VAL A 286 4.42 6.01 28.21
C VAL A 286 3.45 5.49 27.14
N VAL A 287 3.66 4.28 26.67
CA VAL A 287 2.72 3.53 25.85
C VAL A 287 2.44 2.16 26.48
N ARG A 288 1.17 1.76 26.49
CA ARG A 288 0.73 0.48 27.07
C ARG A 288 0.13 -0.41 25.99
N PHE A 289 0.35 -1.70 26.13
CA PHE A 289 -0.08 -2.72 25.18
C PHE A 289 -0.90 -3.80 25.85
N HIS A 290 -1.96 -4.26 25.20
CA HIS A 290 -2.44 -5.62 25.38
C HIS A 290 -1.79 -6.49 24.34
N VAL A 291 -1.27 -7.64 24.75
CA VAL A 291 -0.45 -8.52 23.92
C VAL A 291 -0.86 -9.96 24.09
N LEU A 292 -1.10 -10.62 22.99
CA LEU A 292 -1.29 -12.06 22.94
C LEU A 292 0.10 -12.72 22.84
N PRO A 293 0.53 -13.53 23.82
CA PRO A 293 1.86 -14.15 23.83
C PRO A 293 2.10 -15.07 22.63
N ALA A 294 3.37 -15.27 22.28
CA ALA A 294 3.78 -16.19 21.22
C ALA A 294 3.16 -17.58 21.41
N GLY A 295 2.56 -18.12 20.34
CA GLY A 295 1.91 -19.45 20.36
C GLY A 295 0.52 -19.49 21.01
N ALA A 296 0.05 -18.42 21.64
CA ALA A 296 -1.31 -18.36 22.18
C ALA A 296 -2.36 -18.30 21.07
N THR A 297 -3.54 -18.86 21.29
CA THR A 297 -4.68 -18.78 20.35
C THR A 297 -5.50 -17.52 20.62
N PRO A 298 -6.25 -16.99 19.62
CA PRO A 298 -7.20 -15.91 19.83
C PRO A 298 -8.18 -16.25 21.00
N GLY A 299 -8.38 -15.28 21.89
CA GLY A 299 -9.19 -15.49 23.10
C GLY A 299 -8.43 -16.04 24.33
N SER A 300 -7.14 -16.32 24.20
CA SER A 300 -6.29 -16.62 25.35
C SER A 300 -6.05 -15.38 26.21
N GLN A 301 -5.58 -15.61 27.45
CA GLN A 301 -5.25 -14.50 28.36
C GLN A 301 -4.15 -13.62 27.76
N GLU A 302 -4.43 -12.34 27.64
CA GLU A 302 -3.49 -11.32 27.21
C GLU A 302 -2.64 -10.83 28.38
N LYS A 303 -1.42 -10.41 28.09
CA LYS A 303 -0.58 -9.69 29.06
C LYS A 303 -0.64 -8.19 28.77
N THR A 304 -0.55 -7.38 29.84
CA THR A 304 -0.36 -5.96 29.73
C THR A 304 1.11 -5.60 29.86
N VAL A 305 1.62 -4.80 28.93
CA VAL A 305 2.99 -4.31 28.91
C VAL A 305 2.95 -2.79 28.91
N GLU A 306 3.80 -2.13 29.69
CA GLU A 306 4.01 -0.69 29.73
C GLU A 306 5.48 -0.39 29.40
N LEU A 307 5.71 0.53 28.48
CA LEU A 307 7.04 0.93 28.02
C LEU A 307 7.17 2.44 27.92
#